data_10da4f652c0d85389a600e42a105305f
#
_entry.id   10da4f652c0d85389a600e42a105305f
#
_cell.length_a   1.000
_cell.length_b   1.000
_cell.length_c   1.000
_cell.angle_alpha   90.00
_cell.angle_beta   90.00
_cell.angle_gamma   90.00
#
_symmetry.space_group_name_H-M   'P 1'
#
loop_
_entity.id
_entity.type
_entity.pdbx_description
1 polymer ?
#
loop_
_entity_poly.entity_id
_entity_poly.type
_entity_poly.pdbx_seq_one_letter_code
_entity_poly.pdbx_strand_id
1 'polypeptide(L)'
;NHAHALCHYHEADEKMVQLAIEGALKAKKQWANLPWSERAAIGMKAADLIANKYRYKLLAATMVGQGKNAWQAEIDAGAEICDFLRFGVKYIDDMYSIQPPRNSPAVWNRTEYRPLEGFVLAVSPFNFTAIAGNLVMTPALVGNVVVWKPSPMAIYSNYLVYKILEEAGVPAGVIQFVPGPAEPIVGAALSHREFTSLHFTGSTFVFKSLWKQISSNLDLYRGYPRIVGETGGKNFHFVHKSADMDVVVTQCVRAAFEYQGQKCSALSRLYVPKSMWENAWREN
;
A
#
# COMPACT_ATOMS: atom_id res chain seq x y z
N ASN A 1 -2.14 10.13 27.37
CA ASN A 1 -3.51 10.01 27.84
C ASN A 1 -4.28 9.10 26.88
N HIS A 2 -4.60 7.89 27.31
CA HIS A 2 -5.30 6.88 26.49
C HIS A 2 -6.79 7.20 26.25
N ALA A 3 -7.34 8.22 26.93
CA ALA A 3 -8.70 8.68 26.73
C ALA A 3 -8.84 9.79 25.67
N HIS A 4 -7.73 10.24 25.06
CA HIS A 4 -7.76 11.28 24.04
C HIS A 4 -8.19 10.68 22.69
N ALA A 5 -9.31 11.17 22.12
CA ALA A 5 -9.74 10.80 20.80
C ALA A 5 -8.93 11.56 19.73
N LEU A 6 -8.30 10.83 18.81
CA LEU A 6 -7.54 11.42 17.71
C LEU A 6 -8.43 11.90 16.56
N CYS A 7 -9.49 11.16 16.29
CA CYS A 7 -10.49 11.51 15.29
C CYS A 7 -11.83 10.81 15.58
N HIS A 8 -12.88 11.33 14.98
CA HIS A 8 -14.16 10.67 14.86
C HIS A 8 -14.43 10.42 13.37
N TYR A 9 -14.97 9.27 13.02
CA TYR A 9 -15.28 8.93 11.64
C TYR A 9 -16.57 8.12 11.57
N HIS A 10 -17.23 8.19 10.41
CA HIS A 10 -18.40 7.38 10.12
C HIS A 10 -17.96 6.05 9.52
N GLU A 11 -18.54 4.97 9.99
CA GLU A 11 -18.32 3.65 9.40
C GLU A 11 -19.26 3.45 8.21
N ALA A 12 -18.68 3.00 7.10
CA ALA A 12 -19.43 2.76 5.89
C ALA A 12 -20.21 1.44 5.98
N ASP A 13 -21.46 1.50 5.61
CA ASP A 13 -22.31 0.37 5.31
C ASP A 13 -22.24 -0.05 3.83
N GLU A 14 -22.93 -1.12 3.45
CA GLU A 14 -22.97 -1.60 2.07
C GLU A 14 -23.48 -0.55 1.08
N LYS A 15 -24.47 0.27 1.48
CA LYS A 15 -25.01 1.33 0.63
C LYS A 15 -23.98 2.41 0.36
N MET A 16 -23.22 2.80 1.37
CA MET A 16 -22.11 3.76 1.21
C MET A 16 -21.01 3.20 0.32
N VAL A 17 -20.73 1.91 0.41
CA VAL A 17 -19.76 1.25 -0.48
C VAL A 17 -20.23 1.28 -1.93
N GLN A 18 -21.52 1.00 -2.20
CA GLN A 18 -22.07 1.10 -3.57
C GLN A 18 -21.94 2.51 -4.12
N LEU A 19 -22.28 3.54 -3.33
CA LEU A 19 -22.12 4.94 -3.73
C LEU A 19 -20.64 5.29 -4.02
N ALA A 20 -19.71 4.76 -3.23
CA ALA A 20 -18.28 4.96 -3.46
C ALA A 20 -17.82 4.29 -4.77
N ILE A 21 -18.30 3.08 -5.06
CA ILE A 21 -18.01 2.38 -6.32
C ILE A 21 -18.57 3.16 -7.51
N GLU A 22 -19.81 3.61 -7.44
CA GLU A 22 -20.45 4.41 -8.49
C GLU A 22 -19.67 5.72 -8.73
N GLY A 23 -19.28 6.40 -7.64
CA GLY A 23 -18.46 7.61 -7.72
C GLY A 23 -17.09 7.35 -8.38
N ALA A 24 -16.44 6.23 -8.04
CA ALA A 24 -15.20 5.82 -8.66
C ALA A 24 -15.36 5.53 -10.16
N LEU A 25 -16.36 4.76 -10.54
CA LEU A 25 -16.65 4.43 -11.94
C LEU A 25 -16.99 5.67 -12.78
N LYS A 26 -17.68 6.65 -12.19
CA LYS A 26 -17.98 7.93 -12.84
C LYS A 26 -16.70 8.74 -13.11
N ALA A 27 -15.76 8.78 -12.18
CA ALA A 27 -14.50 9.50 -12.34
C ALA A 27 -13.52 8.81 -13.31
N LYS A 28 -13.67 7.50 -13.50
CA LYS A 28 -12.74 6.65 -14.23
C LYS A 28 -12.40 7.14 -15.63
N LYS A 29 -13.40 7.50 -16.44
CA LYS A 29 -13.18 7.86 -17.85
C LYS A 29 -12.27 9.10 -17.98
N GLN A 30 -12.51 10.11 -17.18
CA GLN A 30 -11.71 11.32 -17.18
C GLN A 30 -10.27 11.05 -16.72
N TRP A 31 -10.12 10.29 -15.63
CA TRP A 31 -8.82 9.94 -15.08
C TRP A 31 -8.00 9.05 -16.01
N ALA A 32 -8.62 8.03 -16.59
CA ALA A 32 -7.97 7.13 -17.54
C ALA A 32 -7.46 7.83 -18.80
N ASN A 33 -8.18 8.85 -19.26
CA ASN A 33 -7.81 9.62 -20.46
C ASN A 33 -6.81 10.75 -20.18
N LEU A 34 -6.53 11.07 -18.92
CA LEU A 34 -5.48 12.02 -18.58
C LEU A 34 -4.12 11.44 -19.00
N PRO A 35 -3.26 12.22 -19.68
CA PRO A 35 -1.92 11.77 -20.02
C PRO A 35 -1.19 11.21 -18.81
N TRP A 36 -0.46 10.11 -18.99
CA TRP A 36 0.24 9.47 -17.87
C TRP A 36 1.24 10.43 -17.19
N SER A 37 1.86 11.31 -17.95
CA SER A 37 2.79 12.34 -17.44
C SER A 37 2.11 13.32 -16.49
N GLU A 38 0.84 13.66 -16.70
CA GLU A 38 0.08 14.52 -15.80
C GLU A 38 -0.26 13.77 -14.51
N ARG A 39 -0.65 12.49 -14.60
CA ARG A 39 -0.83 11.66 -13.40
C ARG A 39 0.47 11.49 -12.62
N ALA A 40 1.59 11.33 -13.32
CA ALA A 40 2.92 11.27 -12.74
C ALA A 40 3.29 12.58 -12.01
N ALA A 41 2.99 13.74 -12.62
CA ALA A 41 3.22 15.03 -12.00
C ALA A 41 2.43 15.21 -10.68
N ILE A 42 1.20 14.70 -10.63
CA ILE A 42 0.40 14.66 -9.38
C ILE A 42 1.11 13.79 -8.32
N GLY A 43 1.62 12.61 -8.69
CA GLY A 43 2.40 11.75 -7.79
C GLY A 43 3.65 12.43 -7.25
N MET A 44 4.40 13.10 -8.09
CA MET A 44 5.59 13.88 -7.68
C MET A 44 5.22 15.04 -6.75
N LYS A 45 4.12 15.75 -7.04
CA LYS A 45 3.62 16.82 -6.17
C LYS A 45 3.15 16.28 -4.82
N ALA A 46 2.52 15.11 -4.77
CA ALA A 46 2.15 14.46 -3.51
C ALA A 46 3.40 14.15 -2.67
N ALA A 47 4.46 13.61 -3.28
CA ALA A 47 5.73 13.37 -2.59
C ALA A 47 6.34 14.67 -2.05
N ASP A 48 6.31 15.77 -2.81
CA ASP A 48 6.82 17.08 -2.38
C ASP A 48 5.99 17.65 -1.21
N LEU A 49 4.67 17.58 -1.28
CA LEU A 49 3.78 18.00 -0.19
C LEU A 49 4.04 17.23 1.10
N ILE A 50 4.26 15.91 1.01
CA ILE A 50 4.58 15.06 2.16
C ILE A 50 5.96 15.41 2.70
N ALA A 51 6.97 15.50 1.85
CA ALA A 51 8.35 15.77 2.25
C ALA A 51 8.54 17.12 2.93
N ASN A 52 7.71 18.13 2.60
CA ASN A 52 7.85 19.51 3.07
C ASN A 52 6.64 19.96 3.93
N LYS A 53 5.53 20.31 3.30
CA LYS A 53 4.37 20.95 3.95
C LYS A 53 3.74 20.10 5.03
N TYR A 54 3.58 18.81 4.79
CA TYR A 54 2.84 17.91 5.67
C TYR A 54 3.72 16.98 6.50
N ARG A 55 5.05 17.06 6.34
CA ARG A 55 6.00 16.14 6.97
C ARG A 55 5.69 15.91 8.45
N TYR A 56 5.83 16.95 9.25
CA TYR A 56 5.67 16.81 10.71
C TYR A 56 4.24 16.45 11.14
N LYS A 57 3.24 16.90 10.40
CA LYS A 57 1.85 16.54 10.69
C LYS A 57 1.59 15.07 10.44
N LEU A 58 2.10 14.53 9.33
CA LEU A 58 1.93 13.13 8.98
C LEU A 58 2.75 12.21 9.90
N LEU A 59 3.98 12.64 10.27
CA LEU A 59 4.78 11.94 11.27
C LEU A 59 4.03 11.88 12.62
N ALA A 60 3.54 13.00 13.12
CA ALA A 60 2.81 13.06 14.38
C ALA A 60 1.56 12.16 14.35
N ALA A 61 0.79 12.17 13.25
CA ALA A 61 -0.38 11.31 13.09
C ALA A 61 0.00 9.82 13.10
N THR A 62 1.12 9.46 12.49
CA THR A 62 1.65 8.10 12.49
C THR A 62 2.15 7.68 13.87
N MET A 63 2.84 8.59 14.59
CA MET A 63 3.28 8.34 15.96
C MET A 63 2.11 8.06 16.91
N VAL A 64 1.15 8.96 16.96
CA VAL A 64 0.05 8.87 17.94
C VAL A 64 -1.00 7.85 17.53
N GLY A 65 -1.26 7.67 16.23
CA GLY A 65 -2.29 6.75 15.72
C GLY A 65 -1.85 5.30 15.66
N GLN A 66 -0.58 5.05 15.38
CA GLN A 66 -0.02 3.69 15.21
C GLN A 66 0.92 3.29 16.35
N GLY A 67 1.20 4.17 17.31
CA GLY A 67 2.11 3.88 18.42
C GLY A 67 3.57 3.79 18.00
N LYS A 68 3.99 4.57 17.00
CA LYS A 68 5.38 4.64 16.52
C LYS A 68 6.16 5.72 17.28
N ASN A 69 7.45 5.51 17.46
CA ASN A 69 8.36 6.57 17.90
C ASN A 69 8.74 7.48 16.71
N ALA A 70 9.43 8.57 16.98
CA ALA A 70 9.78 9.56 15.95
C ALA A 70 10.64 8.96 14.81
N TRP A 71 11.58 8.09 15.15
CA TRP A 71 12.44 7.40 14.18
C TRP A 71 11.66 6.49 13.25
N GLN A 72 10.75 5.69 13.80
CA GLN A 72 9.91 4.78 13.03
C GLN A 72 8.92 5.54 12.14
N ALA A 73 8.34 6.63 12.64
CA ALA A 73 7.45 7.47 11.87
C ALA A 73 8.19 8.21 10.74
N GLU A 74 9.43 8.64 10.98
CA GLU A 74 10.27 9.29 9.97
C GLU A 74 10.58 8.35 8.80
N ILE A 75 10.96 7.11 9.09
CA ILE A 75 11.20 6.09 8.07
C ILE A 75 9.91 5.84 7.26
N ASP A 76 8.80 5.57 7.92
CA ASP A 76 7.52 5.22 7.29
C ASP A 76 6.90 6.42 6.57
N ALA A 77 6.46 7.41 7.32
CA ALA A 77 5.60 8.49 6.83
C ALA A 77 6.36 9.72 6.32
N GLY A 78 7.65 9.82 6.59
CA GLY A 78 8.50 10.92 6.11
C GLY A 78 9.31 10.57 4.86
N ALA A 79 9.89 9.39 4.82
CA ALA A 79 10.80 8.96 3.76
C ALA A 79 10.16 7.95 2.82
N GLU A 80 9.75 6.79 3.30
CA GLU A 80 9.33 5.65 2.49
C GLU A 80 8.12 5.97 1.60
N ILE A 81 7.12 6.69 2.13
CA ILE A 81 5.96 7.10 1.32
C ILE A 81 6.36 8.02 0.15
N CYS A 82 7.34 8.90 0.36
CA CYS A 82 7.86 9.76 -0.69
C CYS A 82 8.60 8.95 -1.75
N ASP A 83 9.37 7.95 -1.32
CA ASP A 83 10.09 7.06 -2.22
C ASP A 83 9.12 6.20 -3.04
N PHE A 84 8.09 5.64 -2.43
CA PHE A 84 7.05 4.91 -3.18
C PHE A 84 6.41 5.77 -4.27
N LEU A 85 6.09 7.02 -3.98
CA LEU A 85 5.51 7.92 -4.97
C LEU A 85 6.49 8.23 -6.11
N ARG A 86 7.74 8.53 -5.80
CA ARG A 86 8.79 8.86 -6.78
C ARG A 86 9.17 7.64 -7.62
N PHE A 87 9.43 6.50 -6.99
CA PHE A 87 9.73 5.26 -7.71
C PHE A 87 8.54 4.75 -8.51
N GLY A 88 7.29 4.92 -8.01
CA GLY A 88 6.09 4.61 -8.76
C GLY A 88 6.05 5.36 -10.09
N VAL A 89 6.38 6.65 -10.10
CA VAL A 89 6.49 7.45 -11.34
C VAL A 89 7.61 6.91 -12.25
N LYS A 90 8.77 6.60 -11.69
CA LYS A 90 9.89 6.02 -12.49
C LYS A 90 9.51 4.68 -13.11
N TYR A 91 8.87 3.80 -12.36
CA TYR A 91 8.45 2.49 -12.86
C TYR A 91 7.38 2.59 -13.95
N ILE A 92 6.50 3.58 -13.89
CA ILE A 92 5.52 3.83 -14.97
C ILE A 92 6.21 4.27 -16.24
N ASP A 93 7.19 5.18 -16.15
CA ASP A 93 8.00 5.63 -17.28
C ASP A 93 8.70 4.43 -17.94
N ASP A 94 9.37 3.60 -17.14
CA ASP A 94 10.02 2.39 -17.60
C ASP A 94 9.03 1.41 -18.28
N MET A 95 7.89 1.17 -17.65
CA MET A 95 6.86 0.27 -18.16
C MET A 95 6.28 0.76 -19.50
N TYR A 96 5.94 2.05 -19.59
CA TYR A 96 5.34 2.61 -20.80
C TYR A 96 6.35 2.78 -21.94
N SER A 97 7.64 2.77 -21.65
CA SER A 97 8.71 2.75 -22.66
C SER A 97 8.85 1.39 -23.36
N ILE A 98 8.28 0.31 -22.78
CA ILE A 98 8.36 -1.03 -23.36
C ILE A 98 7.44 -1.08 -24.58
N GLN A 99 8.04 -1.17 -25.76
CA GLN A 99 7.36 -1.24 -27.06
C GLN A 99 7.83 -2.47 -27.83
N PRO A 100 7.09 -2.93 -28.84
CA PRO A 100 7.50 -4.05 -29.68
C PRO A 100 8.94 -3.82 -30.23
N PRO A 101 9.87 -4.77 -30.04
CA PRO A 101 11.28 -4.56 -30.37
C PRO A 101 11.55 -4.54 -31.88
N ARG A 102 10.61 -5.05 -32.69
CA ARG A 102 10.74 -5.13 -34.15
C ARG A 102 9.40 -4.92 -34.82
N ASN A 103 9.45 -4.33 -36.02
CA ASN A 103 8.31 -4.22 -36.94
C ASN A 103 8.52 -5.09 -38.16
N SER A 104 7.45 -5.62 -38.73
CA SER A 104 7.50 -6.24 -40.08
C SER A 104 7.69 -5.15 -41.13
N PRO A 105 8.21 -5.49 -42.35
CA PRO A 105 8.29 -4.53 -43.45
C PRO A 105 6.94 -3.86 -43.71
N ALA A 106 6.95 -2.53 -43.84
CA ALA A 106 5.77 -1.70 -44.08
C ALA A 106 4.70 -1.72 -42.98
N VAL A 107 5.02 -2.21 -41.78
CA VAL A 107 4.13 -2.26 -40.59
C VAL A 107 4.80 -1.59 -39.40
N TRP A 108 4.04 -0.79 -38.68
CA TRP A 108 4.46 -0.25 -37.41
C TRP A 108 3.62 -0.82 -36.26
N ASN A 109 4.25 -1.62 -35.39
CA ASN A 109 3.62 -2.19 -34.21
C ASN A 109 3.77 -1.28 -33.01
N ARG A 110 2.69 -1.11 -32.24
CA ARG A 110 2.68 -0.29 -31.03
C ARG A 110 1.88 -0.98 -29.92
N THR A 111 2.37 -0.89 -28.70
CA THR A 111 1.63 -1.27 -27.49
C THR A 111 0.90 -0.05 -26.95
N GLU A 112 -0.39 -0.18 -26.73
CA GLU A 112 -1.24 0.77 -26.03
C GLU A 112 -1.51 0.27 -24.61
N TYR A 113 -1.03 1.03 -23.61
CA TYR A 113 -1.27 0.71 -22.20
C TYR A 113 -2.57 1.34 -21.74
N ARG A 114 -3.49 0.53 -21.22
CA ARG A 114 -4.78 0.97 -20.73
C ARG A 114 -4.97 0.54 -19.28
N PRO A 115 -5.68 1.36 -18.44
CA PRO A 115 -6.09 0.93 -17.10
C PRO A 115 -7.04 -0.25 -17.18
N LEU A 116 -7.16 -0.98 -16.07
CA LEU A 116 -8.11 -2.08 -15.95
C LEU A 116 -9.56 -1.57 -16.09
N GLU A 117 -10.46 -2.39 -16.57
CA GLU A 117 -11.89 -2.08 -16.64
C GLU A 117 -12.55 -2.38 -15.29
N GLY A 118 -13.20 -1.38 -14.69
CA GLY A 118 -13.78 -1.48 -13.35
C GLY A 118 -12.97 -0.70 -12.30
N PHE A 119 -12.98 -1.13 -11.04
CA PHE A 119 -12.27 -0.50 -9.93
C PHE A 119 -11.32 -1.46 -9.22
N VAL A 120 -10.30 -0.92 -8.61
CA VAL A 120 -9.37 -1.64 -7.73
C VAL A 120 -9.85 -1.51 -6.29
N LEU A 121 -9.95 -2.62 -5.57
CA LEU A 121 -10.14 -2.62 -4.13
C LEU A 121 -8.77 -2.63 -3.45
N ALA A 122 -8.42 -1.54 -2.76
CA ALA A 122 -7.22 -1.46 -1.93
C ALA A 122 -7.58 -1.69 -0.47
N VAL A 123 -6.95 -2.69 0.16
CA VAL A 123 -7.11 -3.00 1.59
C VAL A 123 -5.77 -2.83 2.26
N SER A 124 -5.62 -1.77 3.05
CA SER A 124 -4.34 -1.39 3.62
C SER A 124 -4.16 -1.87 5.07
N PRO A 125 -2.90 -2.15 5.48
CA PRO A 125 -2.57 -2.64 6.80
C PRO A 125 -2.56 -1.51 7.83
N PHE A 126 -2.40 -1.89 9.11
CA PHE A 126 -2.32 -0.94 10.21
C PHE A 126 -0.90 -0.41 10.47
N ASN A 127 0.12 -1.15 10.04
CA ASN A 127 1.49 -0.98 10.52
C ASN A 127 2.32 0.07 9.76
N PHE A 128 1.92 0.44 8.53
CA PHE A 128 2.66 1.42 7.71
C PHE A 128 1.72 2.40 7.01
N THR A 129 1.93 3.69 7.26
CA THR A 129 1.30 4.79 6.52
C THR A 129 1.77 4.81 5.06
N ALA A 130 3.05 4.53 4.82
CA ALA A 130 3.63 4.44 3.47
C ALA A 130 2.96 3.37 2.62
N ILE A 131 2.79 2.16 3.16
CA ILE A 131 2.14 1.06 2.45
C ILE A 131 0.69 1.42 2.10
N ALA A 132 -0.03 2.05 3.03
CA ALA A 132 -1.40 2.48 2.78
C ALA A 132 -1.49 3.47 1.61
N GLY A 133 -0.60 4.47 1.57
CA GLY A 133 -0.49 5.42 0.46
C GLY A 133 -0.10 4.75 -0.86
N ASN A 134 0.84 3.82 -0.82
CA ASN A 134 1.30 3.08 -2.01
C ASN A 134 0.20 2.20 -2.61
N LEU A 135 -0.56 1.48 -1.77
CA LEU A 135 -1.64 0.58 -2.23
C LEU A 135 -2.71 1.31 -3.06
N VAL A 136 -2.94 2.58 -2.78
CA VAL A 136 -3.95 3.37 -3.50
C VAL A 136 -3.36 4.16 -4.66
N MET A 137 -2.15 4.72 -4.48
CA MET A 137 -1.58 5.60 -5.49
C MET A 137 -0.96 4.83 -6.65
N THR A 138 -0.35 3.67 -6.43
CA THR A 138 0.23 2.84 -7.50
C THR A 138 -0.79 2.49 -8.60
N PRO A 139 -1.97 1.91 -8.30
CA PRO A 139 -2.98 1.67 -9.32
C PRO A 139 -3.56 2.97 -9.89
N ALA A 140 -3.68 4.05 -9.10
CA ALA A 140 -4.17 5.32 -9.58
C ALA A 140 -3.21 5.96 -10.62
N LEU A 141 -1.91 5.90 -10.40
CA LEU A 141 -0.91 6.41 -11.33
C LEU A 141 -1.02 5.82 -12.73
N VAL A 142 -1.37 4.54 -12.86
CA VAL A 142 -1.60 3.89 -14.17
C VAL A 142 -3.03 4.04 -14.69
N GLY A 143 -3.81 4.97 -14.12
CA GLY A 143 -5.13 5.37 -14.64
C GLY A 143 -6.31 4.61 -14.05
N ASN A 144 -6.12 3.76 -13.05
CA ASN A 144 -7.21 3.08 -12.37
C ASN A 144 -7.90 3.98 -11.35
N VAL A 145 -9.13 3.64 -10.99
CA VAL A 145 -9.85 4.19 -9.84
C VAL A 145 -9.85 3.17 -8.70
N VAL A 146 -9.84 3.67 -7.48
CA VAL A 146 -9.58 2.87 -6.29
C VAL A 146 -10.66 3.08 -5.23
N VAL A 147 -11.20 1.99 -4.72
CA VAL A 147 -11.97 1.96 -3.48
C VAL A 147 -11.03 1.53 -2.36
N TRP A 148 -10.76 2.42 -1.43
CA TRP A 148 -9.77 2.20 -0.37
C TRP A 148 -10.45 1.90 0.96
N LYS A 149 -10.25 0.69 1.44
CA LYS A 149 -10.60 0.27 2.78
C LYS A 149 -9.38 0.38 3.69
N PRO A 150 -9.24 1.46 4.49
CA PRO A 150 -8.13 1.62 5.42
C PRO A 150 -8.27 0.68 6.64
N SER A 151 -7.15 0.41 7.31
CA SER A 151 -7.22 -0.25 8.62
C SER A 151 -7.87 0.66 9.65
N PRO A 152 -8.80 0.16 10.49
CA PRO A 152 -9.38 0.95 11.58
C PRO A 152 -8.34 1.51 12.55
N MET A 153 -7.20 0.83 12.70
CA MET A 153 -6.10 1.22 13.59
C MET A 153 -5.19 2.32 12.99
N ALA A 154 -5.42 2.74 11.75
CA ALA A 154 -4.60 3.74 11.06
C ALA A 154 -5.45 4.81 10.34
N ILE A 155 -6.70 5.01 10.76
CA ILE A 155 -7.66 5.90 10.10
C ILE A 155 -7.11 7.33 9.99
N TYR A 156 -6.56 7.89 11.05
CA TYR A 156 -6.17 9.29 11.07
C TYR A 156 -5.00 9.59 10.11
N SER A 157 -3.93 8.79 10.16
CA SER A 157 -2.80 8.95 9.25
C SER A 157 -3.19 8.69 7.79
N ASN A 158 -4.01 7.66 7.54
CA ASN A 158 -4.47 7.32 6.20
C ASN A 158 -5.41 8.39 5.62
N TYR A 159 -6.27 8.99 6.45
CA TYR A 159 -7.11 10.12 6.01
C TYR A 159 -6.27 11.36 5.66
N LEU A 160 -5.20 11.64 6.41
CA LEU A 160 -4.27 12.71 6.05
C LEU A 160 -3.59 12.45 4.70
N VAL A 161 -3.15 11.21 4.45
CA VAL A 161 -2.62 10.83 3.12
C VAL A 161 -3.66 11.08 2.04
N TYR A 162 -4.91 10.64 2.25
CA TYR A 162 -6.00 10.89 1.31
C TYR A 162 -6.17 12.39 1.00
N LYS A 163 -6.18 13.24 2.03
CA LYS A 163 -6.29 14.71 1.85
C LYS A 163 -5.09 15.33 1.15
N ILE A 164 -3.89 14.80 1.38
CA ILE A 164 -2.68 15.25 0.68
C ILE A 164 -2.76 14.88 -0.81
N LEU A 165 -3.25 13.69 -1.14
CA LEU A 165 -3.45 13.27 -2.53
C LEU A 165 -4.48 14.15 -3.25
N GLU A 166 -5.58 14.52 -2.59
CA GLU A 166 -6.55 15.49 -3.13
C GLU A 166 -5.88 16.86 -3.40
N GLU A 167 -5.11 17.40 -2.44
CA GLU A 167 -4.40 18.68 -2.62
C GLU A 167 -3.33 18.59 -3.72
N ALA A 168 -2.71 17.44 -3.89
CA ALA A 168 -1.74 17.21 -4.97
C ALA A 168 -2.40 17.29 -6.36
N GLY A 169 -3.71 17.02 -6.44
CA GLY A 169 -4.48 17.12 -7.67
C GLY A 169 -5.17 15.83 -8.10
N VAL A 170 -5.21 14.79 -7.24
CA VAL A 170 -6.04 13.60 -7.50
C VAL A 170 -7.51 14.03 -7.51
N PRO A 171 -8.23 13.89 -8.63
CA PRO A 171 -9.62 14.34 -8.71
C PRO A 171 -10.55 13.55 -7.78
N ALA A 172 -11.61 14.21 -7.33
CA ALA A 172 -12.66 13.57 -6.55
C ALA A 172 -13.20 12.32 -7.28
N GLY A 173 -13.37 11.24 -6.55
CA GLY A 173 -13.84 9.97 -7.09
C GLY A 173 -12.74 9.01 -7.54
N VAL A 174 -11.54 9.47 -7.89
CA VAL A 174 -10.44 8.58 -8.32
C VAL A 174 -10.01 7.63 -7.19
N ILE A 175 -9.90 8.15 -5.98
CA ILE A 175 -9.66 7.36 -4.76
C ILE A 175 -10.83 7.63 -3.82
N GLN A 176 -11.55 6.57 -3.45
CA GLN A 176 -12.66 6.61 -2.51
C GLN A 176 -12.20 6.07 -1.15
N PHE A 177 -12.11 6.94 -0.16
CA PHE A 177 -11.73 6.56 1.19
C PHE A 177 -12.95 6.04 1.95
N VAL A 178 -12.99 4.72 2.23
CA VAL A 178 -14.16 4.01 2.78
C VAL A 178 -13.77 3.34 4.10
N PRO A 179 -13.79 4.07 5.23
CA PRO A 179 -13.48 3.52 6.53
C PRO A 179 -14.65 2.71 7.11
N GLY A 180 -14.34 1.69 7.89
CA GLY A 180 -15.33 0.88 8.57
C GLY A 180 -14.92 -0.58 8.73
N PRO A 181 -15.84 -1.44 9.19
CA PRO A 181 -15.58 -2.87 9.36
C PRO A 181 -15.33 -3.55 8.01
N ALA A 182 -14.47 -4.58 8.05
CA ALA A 182 -14.02 -5.22 6.81
C ALA A 182 -15.13 -5.96 6.07
N GLU A 183 -15.99 -6.68 6.80
CA GLU A 183 -16.97 -7.59 6.23
C GLU A 183 -17.97 -6.89 5.29
N PRO A 184 -18.71 -5.85 5.67
CA PRO A 184 -19.66 -5.20 4.78
C PRO A 184 -18.95 -4.49 3.60
N ILE A 185 -17.78 -3.86 3.84
CA ILE A 185 -17.08 -3.11 2.79
C ILE A 185 -16.48 -4.06 1.75
N VAL A 186 -15.74 -5.06 2.22
CA VAL A 186 -15.07 -6.01 1.33
C VAL A 186 -16.08 -6.92 0.65
N GLY A 187 -17.11 -7.40 1.38
CA GLY A 187 -18.18 -8.21 0.82
C GLY A 187 -18.91 -7.51 -0.32
N ALA A 188 -19.34 -6.27 -0.10
CA ALA A 188 -20.00 -5.46 -1.14
C ALA A 188 -19.10 -5.21 -2.35
N ALA A 189 -17.82 -4.90 -2.13
CA ALA A 189 -16.86 -4.65 -3.22
C ALA A 189 -16.57 -5.93 -4.04
N LEU A 190 -16.35 -7.08 -3.38
CA LEU A 190 -16.07 -8.36 -4.04
C LEU A 190 -17.30 -8.99 -4.70
N SER A 191 -18.51 -8.55 -4.36
CA SER A 191 -19.74 -8.98 -5.02
C SER A 191 -20.16 -8.05 -6.16
N HIS A 192 -19.37 -7.03 -6.48
CA HIS A 192 -19.70 -6.09 -7.52
C HIS A 192 -19.13 -6.50 -8.87
N ARG A 193 -19.95 -6.46 -9.94
CA ARG A 193 -19.56 -6.86 -11.30
C ARG A 193 -18.32 -6.13 -11.83
N GLU A 194 -18.13 -4.87 -11.46
CA GLU A 194 -17.03 -4.02 -11.91
C GLU A 194 -15.76 -4.18 -11.04
N PHE A 195 -15.75 -5.14 -10.11
CA PHE A 195 -14.51 -5.47 -9.39
C PHE A 195 -13.48 -6.03 -10.37
N THR A 196 -12.28 -5.44 -10.40
CA THR A 196 -11.25 -5.82 -11.37
C THR A 196 -9.91 -6.18 -10.77
N SER A 197 -9.63 -5.72 -9.55
CA SER A 197 -8.37 -6.07 -8.87
C SER A 197 -8.47 -5.91 -7.37
N LEU A 198 -7.80 -6.80 -6.64
CA LEU A 198 -7.47 -6.65 -5.24
C LEU A 198 -6.02 -6.21 -5.10
N HIS A 199 -5.78 -5.10 -4.38
CA HIS A 199 -4.45 -4.70 -3.92
C HIS A 199 -4.43 -4.74 -2.40
N PHE A 200 -3.72 -5.70 -1.83
CA PHE A 200 -3.83 -6.08 -0.42
C PHE A 200 -2.47 -6.15 0.26
N THR A 201 -2.39 -5.61 1.46
CA THR A 201 -1.31 -5.93 2.41
C THR A 201 -1.93 -6.24 3.78
N GLY A 202 -1.56 -7.37 4.36
CA GLY A 202 -2.07 -7.81 5.65
C GLY A 202 -1.69 -9.26 5.99
N SER A 203 -2.53 -9.94 6.78
CA SER A 203 -2.23 -11.32 7.16
C SER A 203 -2.46 -12.33 6.03
N THR A 204 -1.64 -13.35 5.96
CA THR A 204 -1.80 -14.47 5.00
C THR A 204 -3.16 -15.16 5.13
N PHE A 205 -3.69 -15.25 6.35
CA PHE A 205 -5.01 -15.83 6.60
C PHE A 205 -6.11 -15.04 5.90
N VAL A 206 -6.13 -13.71 6.08
CA VAL A 206 -7.11 -12.82 5.43
C VAL A 206 -6.93 -12.85 3.92
N PHE A 207 -5.70 -12.79 3.41
CA PHE A 207 -5.44 -12.86 1.96
C PHE A 207 -6.01 -14.13 1.33
N LYS A 208 -5.79 -15.30 1.95
CA LYS A 208 -6.38 -16.56 1.49
C LYS A 208 -7.91 -16.55 1.49
N SER A 209 -8.53 -15.92 2.49
CA SER A 209 -9.98 -15.78 2.57
C SER A 209 -10.52 -14.90 1.44
N LEU A 210 -9.87 -13.77 1.18
CA LEU A 210 -10.23 -12.86 0.07
C LEU A 210 -10.08 -13.56 -1.29
N TRP A 211 -8.99 -14.30 -1.49
CA TRP A 211 -8.78 -15.06 -2.72
C TRP A 211 -9.88 -16.09 -2.95
N LYS A 212 -10.29 -16.83 -1.90
CA LYS A 212 -11.41 -17.77 -2.00
C LYS A 212 -12.72 -17.08 -2.39
N GLN A 213 -13.03 -15.93 -1.78
CA GLN A 213 -14.23 -15.15 -2.12
C GLN A 213 -14.20 -14.68 -3.58
N ILE A 214 -13.07 -14.15 -4.05
CA ILE A 214 -12.88 -13.74 -5.44
C ILE A 214 -13.08 -14.93 -6.38
N SER A 215 -12.48 -16.08 -6.06
CA SER A 215 -12.61 -17.30 -6.89
C SER A 215 -14.05 -17.82 -6.96
N SER A 216 -14.83 -17.65 -5.90
CA SER A 216 -16.23 -18.05 -5.87
C SER A 216 -17.15 -17.12 -6.68
N ASN A 217 -16.68 -15.93 -7.03
CA ASN A 217 -17.45 -14.90 -7.74
C ASN A 217 -17.01 -14.71 -9.19
N LEU A 218 -16.19 -15.61 -9.77
CA LEU A 218 -15.60 -15.41 -11.10
C LEU A 218 -16.65 -15.21 -12.21
N ASP A 219 -17.78 -15.88 -12.14
CA ASP A 219 -18.86 -15.76 -13.13
C ASP A 219 -19.61 -14.41 -13.04
N LEU A 220 -19.46 -13.68 -11.96
CA LEU A 220 -20.08 -12.37 -11.74
C LEU A 220 -19.30 -11.25 -12.45
N TYR A 221 -17.98 -11.36 -12.51
CA TYR A 221 -17.10 -10.29 -12.97
C TYR A 221 -17.10 -10.14 -14.49
N ARG A 222 -16.81 -8.93 -14.98
CA ARG A 222 -16.62 -8.68 -16.43
C ARG A 222 -15.48 -9.48 -17.03
N GLY A 223 -14.45 -9.73 -16.26
CA GLY A 223 -13.26 -10.47 -16.66
C GLY A 223 -12.56 -11.02 -15.44
N TYR A 224 -11.53 -11.79 -15.63
CA TYR A 224 -10.77 -12.34 -14.50
C TYR A 224 -10.05 -11.23 -13.72
N PRO A 225 -10.24 -11.14 -12.40
CA PRO A 225 -9.61 -10.10 -11.59
C PRO A 225 -8.11 -10.38 -11.38
N ARG A 226 -7.33 -9.32 -11.13
CA ARG A 226 -5.93 -9.40 -10.70
C ARG A 226 -5.89 -9.39 -9.18
N ILE A 227 -4.99 -10.17 -8.63
CA ILE A 227 -4.78 -10.25 -7.19
C ILE A 227 -3.33 -9.93 -6.92
N VAL A 228 -3.09 -8.80 -6.25
CA VAL A 228 -1.78 -8.39 -5.78
C VAL A 228 -1.82 -8.37 -4.27
N GLY A 229 -1.05 -9.25 -3.64
CA GLY A 229 -1.05 -9.41 -2.20
C GLY A 229 0.34 -9.49 -1.63
N GLU A 230 0.59 -8.68 -0.60
CA GLU A 230 1.73 -8.79 0.28
C GLU A 230 1.26 -9.24 1.66
N THR A 231 1.88 -10.27 2.20
CA THR A 231 1.45 -10.89 3.46
C THR A 231 2.60 -10.96 4.47
N GLY A 232 2.40 -11.67 5.57
CA GLY A 232 3.41 -11.85 6.60
C GLY A 232 4.66 -12.57 6.10
N GLY A 233 5.79 -12.27 6.71
CA GLY A 233 7.08 -12.86 6.40
C GLY A 233 7.56 -13.85 7.47
N LYS A 234 8.58 -14.62 7.12
CA LYS A 234 9.35 -15.51 7.99
C LYS A 234 10.84 -15.26 7.77
N ASN A 235 11.23 -14.00 7.90
CA ASN A 235 12.57 -13.53 7.57
C ASN A 235 13.61 -14.12 8.54
N PHE A 236 14.81 -14.31 8.04
CA PHE A 236 15.89 -14.87 8.83
C PHE A 236 17.15 -14.01 8.73
N HIS A 237 17.98 -14.12 9.75
CA HIS A 237 19.35 -13.62 9.75
C HIS A 237 20.31 -14.83 9.80
N PHE A 238 21.16 -14.94 8.81
CA PHE A 238 22.19 -15.96 8.73
C PHE A 238 23.55 -15.35 9.07
N VAL A 239 24.14 -15.77 10.19
CA VAL A 239 25.39 -15.22 10.71
C VAL A 239 26.57 -16.07 10.25
N HIS A 240 27.56 -15.44 9.64
CA HIS A 240 28.84 -16.08 9.33
C HIS A 240 29.83 -15.93 10.49
N LYS A 241 30.74 -16.89 10.65
CA LYS A 241 31.74 -16.91 11.73
C LYS A 241 32.69 -15.72 11.80
N SER A 242 32.80 -14.95 10.71
CA SER A 242 33.61 -13.73 10.64
C SER A 242 32.83 -12.46 10.97
N ALA A 243 31.55 -12.56 11.34
CA ALA A 243 30.75 -11.41 11.69
C ALA A 243 31.19 -10.81 13.03
N ASP A 244 31.09 -9.50 13.16
CA ASP A 244 31.22 -8.78 14.42
C ASP A 244 30.01 -9.06 15.30
N MET A 245 30.24 -9.60 16.50
CA MET A 245 29.16 -10.04 17.39
C MET A 245 28.35 -8.88 17.97
N ASP A 246 28.95 -7.77 18.30
CA ASP A 246 28.25 -6.61 18.86
C ASP A 246 27.28 -6.03 17.81
N VAL A 247 27.72 -5.98 16.58
CA VAL A 247 26.86 -5.57 15.45
C VAL A 247 25.73 -6.58 15.24
N VAL A 248 26.03 -7.89 15.25
CA VAL A 248 25.03 -8.94 15.06
C VAL A 248 23.95 -8.86 16.14
N VAL A 249 24.32 -8.78 17.43
CA VAL A 249 23.38 -8.72 18.54
C VAL A 249 22.49 -7.48 18.42
N THR A 250 23.09 -6.31 18.24
CA THR A 250 22.34 -5.04 18.12
C THR A 250 21.37 -5.07 16.94
N GLN A 251 21.81 -5.53 15.78
CA GLN A 251 20.95 -5.58 14.58
C GLN A 251 19.87 -6.67 14.69
N CYS A 252 20.15 -7.78 15.34
CA CYS A 252 19.12 -8.81 15.58
C CYS A 252 18.01 -8.33 16.51
N VAL A 253 18.37 -7.65 17.61
CA VAL A 253 17.39 -7.08 18.54
C VAL A 253 16.52 -6.04 17.81
N ARG A 254 17.16 -5.13 17.09
CA ARG A 254 16.44 -4.13 16.28
C ARG A 254 15.52 -4.78 15.24
N ALA A 255 16.03 -5.73 14.46
CA ALA A 255 15.28 -6.37 13.39
C ALA A 255 14.10 -7.21 13.90
N ALA A 256 14.23 -7.82 15.09
CA ALA A 256 13.18 -8.66 15.66
C ALA A 256 12.11 -7.86 16.40
N PHE A 257 12.46 -6.78 17.08
CA PHE A 257 11.59 -6.11 18.06
C PHE A 257 11.23 -4.66 17.73
N GLU A 258 11.84 -4.07 16.70
CA GLU A 258 11.44 -2.73 16.26
C GLU A 258 9.95 -2.72 15.91
N TYR A 259 9.21 -1.75 16.43
CA TYR A 259 7.75 -1.68 16.35
C TYR A 259 7.05 -2.96 16.83
N GLN A 260 7.53 -3.53 17.93
CA GLN A 260 7.04 -4.79 18.55
C GLN A 260 7.04 -6.00 17.59
N GLY A 261 7.92 -6.00 16.59
CA GLY A 261 7.95 -7.04 15.56
C GLY A 261 6.75 -7.05 14.60
N GLN A 262 5.94 -5.99 14.59
CA GLN A 262 4.73 -5.88 13.75
C GLN A 262 5.05 -5.47 12.31
N LYS A 263 6.05 -6.11 11.71
CA LYS A 263 6.50 -5.88 10.33
C LYS A 263 6.56 -7.21 9.58
N CYS A 264 6.15 -7.21 8.31
CA CYS A 264 6.34 -8.35 7.42
C CYS A 264 7.82 -8.70 7.23
N SER A 265 8.72 -7.74 7.44
CA SER A 265 10.17 -7.85 7.35
C SER A 265 10.87 -8.12 8.69
N ALA A 266 10.14 -8.27 9.82
CA ALA A 266 10.76 -8.51 11.11
C ALA A 266 11.53 -9.85 11.13
N LEU A 267 12.65 -9.86 11.83
CA LEU A 267 13.45 -11.05 12.04
C LEU A 267 12.67 -12.10 12.84
N SER A 268 12.40 -13.27 12.25
CA SER A 268 11.66 -14.37 12.89
C SER A 268 12.54 -15.55 13.27
N ARG A 269 13.73 -15.63 12.68
CA ARG A 269 14.64 -16.76 12.88
C ARG A 269 16.10 -16.33 12.74
N LEU A 270 16.93 -16.79 13.65
CA LEU A 270 18.35 -16.52 13.66
C LEU A 270 19.13 -17.83 13.50
N TYR A 271 20.07 -17.84 12.54
CA TYR A 271 21.01 -18.93 12.35
C TYR A 271 22.41 -18.46 12.75
N VAL A 272 22.94 -19.05 13.83
CA VAL A 272 24.24 -18.70 14.40
C VAL A 272 25.13 -19.95 14.40
N PRO A 273 26.42 -19.84 13.99
CA PRO A 273 27.39 -20.91 14.15
C PRO A 273 27.49 -21.37 15.61
N LYS A 274 27.59 -22.67 15.84
CA LYS A 274 27.68 -23.25 17.19
C LYS A 274 28.83 -22.60 18.03
N SER A 275 29.98 -22.41 17.41
CA SER A 275 31.13 -21.76 18.06
C SER A 275 30.87 -20.34 18.55
N MET A 276 30.07 -19.56 17.82
CA MET A 276 29.68 -18.20 18.24
C MET A 276 28.62 -18.23 19.33
N TRP A 277 27.68 -19.17 19.24
CA TRP A 277 26.64 -19.34 20.25
C TRP A 277 27.19 -19.72 21.61
N GLU A 278 28.13 -20.67 21.66
CA GLU A 278 28.71 -21.17 22.89
C GLU A 278 29.69 -20.18 23.52
N ASN A 279 30.41 -19.39 22.74
CA ASN A 279 31.50 -18.55 23.24
C ASN A 279 31.14 -17.08 23.46
N ALA A 280 30.12 -16.56 22.81
CA ALA A 280 29.81 -15.14 22.87
C ALA A 280 28.33 -14.79 23.05
N TRP A 281 27.43 -15.58 22.46
CA TRP A 281 26.00 -15.25 22.47
C TRP A 281 25.29 -15.48 23.80
N ARG A 282 25.77 -16.44 24.61
CA ARG A 282 25.14 -16.76 25.90
C ARG A 282 25.41 -15.71 26.99
N GLU A 283 26.48 -14.91 26.83
CA GLU A 283 26.95 -13.96 27.84
C GLU A 283 26.53 -12.50 27.53
N ASN A 284 25.98 -12.23 26.35
CA ASN A 284 25.46 -10.93 25.88
C ASN A 284 23.96 -11.01 25.63
#